data_eb3bf79727450d1ea4db6b9e94bac62f
#
_entry.id   eb3bf79727450d1ea4db6b9e94bac62f
#
_cell.length_a   1.000
_cell.length_b   1.000
_cell.length_c   1.000
_cell.angle_alpha   90.00
_cell.angle_beta   90.00
_cell.angle_gamma   90.00
#
_symmetry.space_group_name_H-M   'P 1'
#
loop_
_entity.id
_entity.type
_entity.pdbx_description
1 polymer ?
#
loop_
_entity_poly.entity_id
_entity_poly.type
_entity_poly.pdbx_seq_one_letter_code
_entity_poly.pdbx_strand_id
1 'polypeptide(L)' 'MQIGHNTIIKKFSLIAAGCVMVGKARIGKNCWVSPHCVVDIGCEIGDNCIVGTSSLVRTNFPKNSIIVGSPAKLLRKNV' A
#
# COMPACT_ATOMS: atom_id res chain seq x y z
N MET A 1 -7.77 -10.25 5.74
CA MET A 1 -7.07 -9.69 4.57
C MET A 1 -7.66 -10.26 3.30
N GLN A 2 -7.93 -9.43 2.32
CA GLN A 2 -8.40 -9.86 1.01
C GLN A 2 -7.44 -9.37 -0.06
N ILE A 3 -7.09 -10.26 -0.99
CA ILE A 3 -6.19 -9.94 -2.09
C ILE A 3 -6.90 -10.26 -3.40
N GLY A 4 -7.10 -9.25 -4.22
CA GLY A 4 -7.79 -9.39 -5.49
C GLY A 4 -6.96 -10.07 -6.57
N HIS A 5 -7.56 -10.25 -7.76
CA HIS A 5 -6.90 -10.87 -8.89
C HIS A 5 -5.69 -10.07 -9.37
N ASN A 6 -4.63 -10.78 -9.73
CA ASN A 6 -3.42 -10.20 -10.31
C ASN A 6 -2.75 -9.15 -9.41
N THR A 7 -2.94 -9.25 -8.11
CA THR A 7 -2.25 -8.43 -7.15
C THR A 7 -0.82 -8.93 -6.98
N ILE A 8 0.15 -8.03 -6.98
CA ILE A 8 1.55 -8.36 -6.82
C ILE A 8 2.07 -7.71 -5.54
N ILE A 9 2.63 -8.53 -4.66
CA ILE A 9 3.29 -8.07 -3.44
C ILE A 9 4.72 -8.60 -3.48
N LYS A 10 5.69 -7.69 -3.55
CA LYS A 10 7.09 -8.09 -3.71
C LYS A 10 7.72 -8.45 -2.38
N LYS A 11 8.99 -8.92 -2.45
CA LYS A 11 9.71 -9.49 -1.31
C LYS A 11 9.77 -8.55 -0.12
N PHE A 12 9.73 -9.14 1.06
CA PHE A 12 9.93 -8.45 2.34
C PHE A 12 8.88 -7.39 2.66
N SER A 13 7.76 -7.40 1.96
CA SER A 13 6.64 -6.53 2.32
C SER A 13 5.71 -7.25 3.28
N LEU A 14 5.19 -6.49 4.24
CA LEU A 14 4.26 -6.99 5.25
C LEU A 14 2.92 -6.30 5.08
N ILE A 15 1.87 -7.11 4.99
CA ILE A 15 0.50 -6.63 4.88
C ILE A 15 -0.23 -7.03 6.15
N ALA A 16 -0.63 -6.06 6.94
CA ALA A 16 -1.24 -6.32 8.23
C ALA A 16 -2.71 -6.77 8.09
N ALA A 17 -3.29 -7.18 9.20
CA ALA A 17 -4.65 -7.73 9.23
C ALA A 17 -5.70 -6.73 8.76
N GLY A 18 -6.75 -7.23 8.14
CA GLY A 18 -7.88 -6.42 7.71
C GLY A 18 -7.66 -5.57 6.46
N CYS A 19 -6.51 -5.72 5.80
CA CYS A 19 -6.25 -5.00 4.57
C CYS A 19 -7.02 -5.60 3.40
N VAL A 20 -7.36 -4.76 2.42
CA VAL A 20 -7.98 -5.17 1.18
C VAL A 20 -7.14 -4.66 0.02
N MET A 21 -6.63 -5.58 -0.79
CA MET A 21 -5.93 -5.26 -2.04
C MET A 21 -6.91 -5.51 -3.17
N VAL A 22 -7.39 -4.46 -3.81
CA VAL A 22 -8.27 -4.60 -4.95
C VAL A 22 -7.47 -5.07 -6.16
N GLY A 23 -8.11 -5.71 -7.13
CA GLY A 23 -7.40 -6.37 -8.22
C GLY A 23 -6.38 -5.50 -8.94
N LYS A 24 -5.28 -6.11 -9.37
CA LYS A 24 -4.15 -5.47 -10.07
C LYS A 24 -3.38 -4.46 -9.23
N ALA A 25 -3.59 -4.42 -7.93
CA ALA A 25 -2.76 -3.59 -7.05
C ALA A 25 -1.34 -4.14 -7.01
N ARG A 26 -0.36 -3.26 -6.88
CA ARG A 26 1.06 -3.64 -6.83
C ARG A 26 1.73 -2.99 -5.63
N ILE A 27 2.37 -3.82 -4.84
CA ILE A 27 3.12 -3.39 -3.66
C ILE A 27 4.59 -3.72 -3.91
N GLY A 28 5.46 -2.74 -3.78
CA GLY A 28 6.90 -2.91 -3.97
C GLY A 28 7.56 -3.72 -2.86
N LYS A 29 8.90 -3.70 -2.83
CA LYS A 29 9.69 -4.41 -1.83
C LYS A 29 9.78 -3.62 -0.53
N ASN A 30 9.91 -4.33 0.59
CA ASN A 30 10.15 -3.72 1.90
C ASN A 30 9.08 -2.71 2.29
N CYS A 31 7.83 -2.97 1.93
CA CYS A 31 6.72 -2.10 2.30
C CYS A 31 6.07 -2.59 3.58
N TRP A 32 5.55 -1.66 4.35
CA TRP A 32 4.71 -1.97 5.48
C TRP A 32 3.33 -1.38 5.24
N VAL A 33 2.33 -2.23 5.13
CA VAL A 33 0.93 -1.80 4.98
C VAL A 33 0.23 -2.08 6.29
N SER A 34 -0.09 -1.03 7.01
CA SER A 34 -0.67 -1.09 8.35
C SER A 34 -2.10 -1.66 8.32
N PRO A 35 -2.67 -2.03 9.48
CA PRO A 35 -3.99 -2.66 9.52
C PRO A 35 -5.10 -1.84 8.87
N HIS A 36 -6.07 -2.54 8.28
CA HIS A 36 -7.30 -1.98 7.73
C HIS A 36 -7.10 -0.99 6.59
N CYS A 37 -6.01 -1.12 5.84
CA CYS A 37 -5.79 -0.31 4.65
C CYS A 37 -6.53 -0.91 3.45
N VAL A 38 -6.88 -0.04 2.51
CA VAL A 38 -7.43 -0.45 1.22
C VAL A 38 -6.54 0.11 0.13
N VAL A 39 -6.06 -0.74 -0.76
CA VAL A 39 -5.33 -0.32 -1.95
C VAL A 39 -6.24 -0.57 -3.15
N ASP A 40 -6.68 0.51 -3.79
CA ASP A 40 -7.68 0.47 -4.84
C ASP A 40 -7.13 -0.18 -6.12
N ILE A 41 -8.04 -0.48 -7.04
CA ILE A 41 -7.72 -1.21 -8.26
C ILE A 41 -6.61 -0.52 -9.05
N GLY A 42 -5.63 -1.30 -9.48
CA GLY A 42 -4.56 -0.83 -10.34
C GLY A 42 -3.56 0.13 -9.70
N CYS A 43 -3.67 0.41 -8.42
CA CYS A 43 -2.73 1.31 -7.75
C CYS A 43 -1.39 0.63 -7.52
N GLU A 44 -0.32 1.41 -7.61
CA GLU A 44 1.04 0.93 -7.40
C GLU A 44 1.71 1.70 -6.28
N ILE A 45 2.27 0.97 -5.34
CA ILE A 45 3.07 1.52 -4.25
C ILE A 45 4.50 1.06 -4.47
N GLY A 46 5.42 2.01 -4.57
CA GLY A 46 6.83 1.72 -4.82
C GLY A 46 7.52 1.06 -3.63
N ASP A 47 8.82 0.80 -3.77
CA ASP A 47 9.61 0.15 -2.72
C ASP A 47 9.77 1.02 -1.48
N ASN A 48 9.96 0.39 -0.34
CA ASN A 48 10.26 1.07 0.93
C ASN A 48 9.19 2.08 1.36
N CYS A 49 7.93 1.77 1.09
CA CYS A 49 6.82 2.62 1.50
C CYS A 49 6.20 2.14 2.80
N ILE A 50 5.61 3.07 3.52
CA ILE A 50 4.81 2.77 4.70
C ILE A 50 3.42 3.36 4.47
N VAL A 51 2.40 2.52 4.62
CA VAL A 51 1.01 2.95 4.52
C VAL A 51 0.41 2.94 5.93
N GLY A 52 -0.01 4.09 6.40
CA GLY A 52 -0.56 4.22 7.75
C GLY A 52 -1.91 3.53 7.94
N THR A 53 -2.27 3.27 9.19
CA THR A 53 -3.48 2.52 9.54
C THR A 53 -4.73 3.15 8.93
N SER A 54 -5.62 2.31 8.41
CA SER A 54 -6.92 2.70 7.84
C SER A 54 -6.82 3.67 6.67
N SER A 55 -5.70 3.67 5.95
CA SER A 55 -5.54 4.51 4.77
C SER A 55 -6.26 3.92 3.56
N LEU A 56 -6.76 4.80 2.71
CA LEU A 56 -7.37 4.43 1.43
C LEU A 56 -6.47 4.92 0.31
N VAL A 57 -5.72 4.00 -0.30
CA VAL A 57 -4.80 4.31 -1.40
C VAL A 57 -5.56 4.26 -2.72
N ARG A 58 -5.72 5.40 -3.36
CA ARG A 58 -6.45 5.54 -4.62
C ARG A 58 -5.59 5.99 -5.78
N THR A 59 -4.34 6.33 -5.54
CA THR A 59 -3.41 6.77 -6.58
C THR A 59 -2.08 6.06 -6.38
N ASN A 60 -1.18 6.20 -7.35
CA ASN A 60 0.14 5.61 -7.26
C ASN A 60 1.06 6.47 -6.39
N PHE A 61 1.98 5.82 -5.71
CA PHE A 61 2.99 6.49 -4.92
C PHE A 61 4.38 5.98 -5.28
N PRO A 62 5.37 6.87 -5.37
CA PRO A 62 6.74 6.46 -5.71
C PRO A 62 7.40 5.75 -4.51
N LYS A 63 8.57 5.17 -4.75
CA LYS A 63 9.36 4.55 -3.69
C LYS A 63 9.66 5.54 -2.57
N ASN A 64 9.93 5.01 -1.39
CA ASN A 64 10.31 5.79 -0.20
C ASN A 64 9.24 6.80 0.22
N SER A 65 7.97 6.41 0.15
CA SER A 65 6.86 7.27 0.58
C SER A 65 6.28 6.79 1.90
N ILE A 66 5.92 7.72 2.76
CA ILE A 66 5.06 7.45 3.92
C ILE A 66 3.70 8.05 3.58
N ILE A 67 2.69 7.19 3.55
CA ILE A 67 1.37 7.47 2.99
C ILE A 67 0.34 7.33 4.08
N VAL A 68 -0.52 8.33 4.26
CA VAL A 68 -1.57 8.26 5.28
C VAL A 68 -2.85 8.93 4.80
N GLY A 69 -3.96 8.51 5.37
CA GLY A 69 -5.24 9.19 5.20
C GLY A 69 -6.23 8.47 4.30
N SER A 70 -7.42 9.04 4.19
CA SER A 70 -8.51 8.55 3.38
C SER A 70 -9.20 9.74 2.71
N PRO A 71 -8.90 10.04 1.43
CA PRO A 71 -7.92 9.37 0.57
C PRO A 71 -6.48 9.59 1.03
N ALA A 72 -5.64 8.58 0.83
CA ALA A 72 -4.27 8.62 1.28
C ALA A 72 -3.44 9.65 0.51
N LYS A 73 -2.55 10.31 1.23
CA LYS A 73 -1.65 11.31 0.66
C LYS A 73 -0.25 11.10 1.20
N LEU A 74 0.73 11.59 0.46
CA LEU A 74 2.11 11.54 0.90
C LEU A 74 2.30 12.42 2.13
N LEU A 75 2.68 11.79 3.25
CA LEU A 75 3.01 12.53 4.46
C LEU A 75 4.42 13.09 4.39
N ARG A 76 5.37 12.23 4.04
CA ARG A 76 6.79 12.59 3.91
C ARG A 76 7.54 11.43 3.27
N LYS A 77 8.81 11.65 2.97
CA LYS A 77 9.67 10.57 2.47
C LYS A 77 10.13 9.68 3.62
N ASN A 78 10.26 8.41 3.32
CA ASN A 78 10.79 7.40 4.23
C ASN A 78 12.30 7.24 3.97
N VAL A 79 13.05 8.17 4.50
CA VAL A 79 14.51 8.17 4.31
C VAL A 79 15.25 8.16 5.62
#